data_7053512d8bd16404c16b513c05b314b4
#
_entry.id   7053512d8bd16404c16b513c05b314b4
#
_cell.length_a   1.000
_cell.length_b   1.000
_cell.length_c   1.000
_cell.angle_alpha   90.00
_cell.angle_beta   90.00
_cell.angle_gamma   90.00
#
_symmetry.space_group_name_H-M   'P 1'
#
loop_
_entity.id
_entity.type
_entity.pdbx_description
1 polymer ?
#
loop_
_entity_poly.entity_id
_entity_poly.type
_entity_poly.pdbx_seq_one_letter_code
_entity_poly.pdbx_strand_id
1 'polypeptide(L)'
;MFGFLIALISGALMSIQGVLNTGLTRQTGIWLSAGWVQISAFFTCVVLWLSSERTPISSLLSVRPWYMAIGGILGAFITWTVIRSMDRLGPAKATLFIVVTQIIVAYLIELFGCFGVEKAPFEWQKIIGALIAIGGIILFHC
;
A
#
# COMPACT_ATOMS: atom_id res chain seq x y z
N MET A 1 -19.44 -7.14 -5.52
CA MET A 1 -19.07 -6.66 -6.87
C MET A 1 -18.40 -5.28 -6.85
N PHE A 2 -18.97 -4.28 -6.18
CA PHE A 2 -18.42 -2.91 -6.09
C PHE A 2 -17.01 -2.86 -5.47
N GLY A 3 -16.76 -3.54 -4.34
CA GLY A 3 -15.44 -3.60 -3.69
C GLY A 3 -14.35 -4.23 -4.57
N PHE A 4 -14.70 -5.21 -5.39
CA PHE A 4 -13.76 -5.83 -6.33
C PHE A 4 -13.28 -4.83 -7.40
N LEU A 5 -14.19 -4.04 -7.97
CA LEU A 5 -13.84 -2.99 -8.95
C LEU A 5 -12.93 -1.93 -8.33
N ILE A 6 -13.24 -1.49 -7.11
CA ILE A 6 -12.39 -0.54 -6.37
C ILE A 6 -10.98 -1.12 -6.16
N ALA A 7 -10.88 -2.39 -5.78
CA ALA A 7 -9.58 -3.05 -5.59
C ALA A 7 -8.75 -3.08 -6.88
N LEU A 8 -9.37 -3.38 -8.04
CA LEU A 8 -8.70 -3.33 -9.34
C LEU A 8 -8.18 -1.93 -9.67
N ILE A 9 -9.02 -0.91 -9.45
CA ILE A 9 -8.63 0.50 -9.67
C ILE A 9 -7.47 0.87 -8.74
N SER A 10 -7.53 0.49 -7.46
CA SER A 10 -6.46 0.74 -6.49
C SER A 10 -5.14 0.12 -6.94
N GLY A 11 -5.15 -1.12 -7.40
CA GLY A 11 -3.96 -1.80 -7.92
C GLY A 11 -3.35 -1.08 -9.13
N ALA A 12 -4.19 -0.65 -10.07
CA ALA A 12 -3.75 0.13 -11.22
C ALA A 12 -3.13 1.48 -10.81
N LEU A 13 -3.81 2.21 -9.92
CA LEU A 13 -3.31 3.49 -9.39
C LEU A 13 -1.98 3.34 -8.65
N MET A 14 -1.82 2.31 -7.83
CA MET A 14 -0.56 2.03 -7.13
C MET A 14 0.59 1.76 -8.11
N SER A 15 0.34 1.01 -9.18
CA SER A 15 1.36 0.74 -10.20
C SER A 15 1.76 2.00 -10.96
N ILE A 16 0.79 2.81 -11.38
CA ILE A 16 1.03 4.09 -12.06
C ILE A 16 1.80 5.04 -11.12
N GLN A 17 1.36 5.20 -9.88
CA GLN A 17 2.01 6.04 -8.88
C GLN A 17 3.47 5.61 -8.66
N GLY A 18 3.72 4.31 -8.54
CA GLY A 18 5.08 3.79 -8.35
C GLY A 18 6.03 4.15 -9.50
N VAL A 19 5.55 4.03 -10.74
CA VAL A 19 6.33 4.41 -11.93
C VAL A 19 6.61 5.91 -11.97
N LEU A 20 5.59 6.75 -11.74
CA LEU A 20 5.72 8.20 -11.71
C LEU A 20 6.69 8.66 -10.61
N ASN A 21 6.56 8.10 -9.41
CA ASN A 21 7.45 8.42 -8.28
C ASN A 21 8.90 8.01 -8.55
N THR A 22 9.12 6.87 -9.22
CA THR A 22 10.45 6.44 -9.63
C THR A 22 11.05 7.39 -10.66
N GLY A 23 10.26 7.84 -11.63
CA GLY A 23 10.67 8.84 -12.62
C GLY A 23 11.03 10.19 -11.98
N LEU A 24 10.20 10.66 -11.03
CA LEU A 24 10.46 11.89 -10.28
C LEU A 24 11.73 11.77 -9.43
N THR A 25 11.95 10.62 -8.79
CA THR A 25 13.14 10.37 -7.96
C THR A 25 14.44 10.45 -8.75
N ARG A 26 14.46 10.00 -10.00
CA ARG A 26 15.64 10.09 -10.86
C ARG A 26 16.05 11.53 -11.17
N GLN A 27 15.12 12.46 -11.10
CA GLN A 27 15.35 13.89 -11.38
C GLN A 27 15.62 14.70 -10.11
N THR A 28 15.03 14.33 -8.97
CA THR A 28 15.02 15.17 -7.76
C THR A 28 15.66 14.52 -6.55
N GLY A 29 15.92 13.22 -6.62
CA GLY A 29 16.38 12.44 -5.47
C GLY A 29 15.22 11.88 -4.64
N ILE A 30 15.51 10.81 -3.88
CA ILE A 30 14.47 9.95 -3.28
C ILE A 30 13.69 10.64 -2.16
N TRP A 31 14.37 11.41 -1.30
CA TRP A 31 13.69 12.02 -0.16
C TRP A 31 12.83 13.22 -0.56
N LEU A 32 13.28 13.99 -1.55
CA LEU A 32 12.49 15.10 -2.07
C LEU A 32 11.27 14.59 -2.83
N SER A 33 11.44 13.55 -3.65
CA SER A 33 10.35 12.88 -4.34
C SER A 33 9.32 12.30 -3.37
N ALA A 34 9.76 11.52 -2.36
CA ALA A 34 8.87 10.97 -1.35
C ALA A 34 8.12 12.04 -0.56
N GLY A 35 8.82 13.12 -0.17
CA GLY A 35 8.20 14.26 0.50
C GLY A 35 7.15 14.96 -0.36
N TRP A 36 7.43 15.19 -1.63
CA TRP A 36 6.49 15.79 -2.58
C TRP A 36 5.21 14.94 -2.73
N VAL A 37 5.36 13.62 -2.84
CA VAL A 37 4.23 12.70 -2.92
C VAL A 37 3.33 12.81 -1.70
N GLN A 38 3.91 12.86 -0.50
CA GLN A 38 3.12 12.98 0.74
C GLN A 38 2.44 14.35 0.87
N ILE A 39 3.12 15.43 0.50
CA ILE A 39 2.54 16.77 0.51
C ILE A 39 1.39 16.89 -0.49
N SER A 40 1.57 16.42 -1.72
CA SER A 40 0.52 16.46 -2.75
C SER A 40 -0.69 15.61 -2.35
N ALA A 41 -0.46 14.43 -1.76
CA ALA A 41 -1.52 13.59 -1.21
C ALA A 41 -2.27 14.30 -0.07
N PHE A 42 -1.53 14.95 0.84
CA PHE A 42 -2.12 15.71 1.94
C PHE A 42 -3.05 16.82 1.43
N PHE A 43 -2.60 17.64 0.49
CA PHE A 43 -3.44 18.70 -0.09
C PHE A 43 -4.67 18.14 -0.81
N THR A 44 -4.52 17.05 -1.55
CA THR A 44 -5.65 16.37 -2.18
C THR A 44 -6.68 15.91 -1.14
N CYS A 45 -6.22 15.29 -0.05
CA CYS A 45 -7.10 14.87 1.04
C CYS A 45 -7.79 16.06 1.72
N VAL A 46 -7.08 17.18 1.93
CA VAL A 46 -7.68 18.40 2.51
C VAL A 46 -8.80 18.93 1.63
N VAL A 47 -8.58 19.01 0.30
CA VAL A 47 -9.61 19.49 -0.64
C VAL A 47 -10.83 18.57 -0.60
N LEU A 48 -10.63 17.26 -0.62
CA LEU A 48 -11.71 16.28 -0.56
C LEU A 48 -12.45 16.31 0.78
N TRP A 49 -11.73 16.46 1.90
CA TRP A 49 -12.33 16.60 3.23
C TRP A 49 -13.20 17.85 3.34
N LEU A 50 -12.72 18.97 2.82
CA LEU A 50 -13.49 20.22 2.81
C LEU A 50 -14.74 20.14 1.94
N SER A 51 -14.70 19.35 0.86
CA SER A 51 -15.82 19.20 -0.07
C SER A 51 -16.86 18.16 0.34
N SER A 52 -16.45 17.11 1.08
CA SER A 52 -17.30 15.94 1.36
C SER A 52 -17.73 15.82 2.82
N GLU A 53 -16.80 15.66 3.74
CA GLU A 53 -17.10 15.14 5.08
C GLU A 53 -17.08 16.19 6.19
N ARG A 54 -16.18 17.15 6.16
CA ARG A 54 -15.98 18.19 7.17
C ARG A 54 -16.03 17.73 8.63
N THR A 55 -15.58 16.49 8.89
CA THR A 55 -15.47 15.98 10.26
C THR A 55 -14.53 16.85 11.08
N PRO A 56 -14.79 17.08 12.39
CA PRO A 56 -13.95 17.94 13.20
C PRO A 56 -12.52 17.36 13.34
N ILE A 57 -11.50 18.17 13.13
CA ILE A 57 -10.08 17.76 13.23
C ILE A 57 -9.75 17.21 14.62
N SER A 58 -10.48 17.66 15.66
CA SER A 58 -10.34 17.15 17.02
C SER A 58 -10.59 15.65 17.15
N SER A 59 -11.30 15.04 16.19
CA SER A 59 -11.52 13.59 16.18
C SER A 59 -10.21 12.81 16.04
N LEU A 60 -9.18 13.37 15.38
CA LEU A 60 -7.85 12.77 15.31
C LEU A 60 -7.15 12.63 16.66
N LEU A 61 -7.41 13.57 17.60
CA LEU A 61 -6.83 13.54 18.93
C LEU A 61 -7.52 12.51 19.85
N SER A 62 -8.72 12.07 19.48
CA SER A 62 -9.49 11.07 20.22
C SER A 62 -9.33 9.64 19.71
N VAL A 63 -8.49 9.43 18.69
CA VAL A 63 -8.24 8.09 18.10
C VAL A 63 -7.68 7.14 19.14
N ARG A 64 -8.34 6.00 19.30
CA ARG A 64 -7.90 4.90 20.16
C ARG A 64 -7.98 3.59 19.39
N PRO A 65 -6.94 2.76 19.44
CA PRO A 65 -5.62 2.97 20.02
C PRO A 65 -4.76 3.96 19.20
N TRP A 66 -3.88 4.69 19.86
CA TRP A 66 -3.08 5.79 19.28
C TRP A 66 -2.17 5.36 18.11
N TYR A 67 -1.73 4.10 18.07
CA TYR A 67 -0.85 3.58 17.01
C TYR A 67 -1.54 3.60 15.61
N MET A 68 -2.87 3.68 15.55
CA MET A 68 -3.58 3.82 14.26
C MET A 68 -3.22 5.13 13.54
N ALA A 69 -2.78 6.16 14.26
CA ALA A 69 -2.36 7.43 13.67
C ALA A 69 -0.96 7.39 13.01
N ILE A 70 -0.20 6.30 13.18
CA ILE A 70 1.16 6.17 12.63
C ILE A 70 1.17 5.88 11.11
N GLY A 71 -0.01 5.61 10.52
CA GLY A 71 -0.14 5.27 9.10
C GLY A 71 0.58 6.21 8.14
N GLY A 72 0.63 7.51 8.44
CA GLY A 72 1.36 8.48 7.63
C GLY A 72 2.88 8.25 7.60
N ILE A 73 3.47 7.88 8.74
CA ILE A 73 4.90 7.55 8.84
C ILE A 73 5.18 6.27 8.01
N LEU A 74 4.34 5.25 8.17
CA LEU A 74 4.43 4.03 7.36
C LEU A 74 4.30 4.35 5.86
N GLY A 75 3.42 5.28 5.48
CA GLY A 75 3.26 5.74 4.10
C GLY A 75 4.54 6.30 3.50
N ALA A 76 5.33 7.05 4.27
CA ALA A 76 6.63 7.57 3.81
C ALA A 76 7.63 6.43 3.55
N PHE A 77 7.72 5.44 4.45
CA PHE A 77 8.58 4.26 4.26
C PHE A 77 8.10 3.37 3.12
N ILE A 78 6.78 3.19 2.95
CA ILE A 78 6.21 2.45 1.83
C ILE A 78 6.61 3.14 0.52
N THR A 79 6.42 4.46 0.41
CA THR A 79 6.80 5.21 -0.80
C THR A 79 8.29 5.03 -1.10
N TRP A 80 9.16 5.16 -0.10
CA TRP A 80 10.60 4.98 -0.26
C TRP A 80 10.96 3.56 -0.73
N THR A 81 10.40 2.52 -0.10
CA THR A 81 10.70 1.12 -0.45
C THR A 81 10.17 0.75 -1.83
N VAL A 82 8.98 1.21 -2.21
CA VAL A 82 8.39 0.99 -3.54
C VAL A 82 9.27 1.63 -4.62
N ILE A 83 9.66 2.89 -4.46
CA ILE A 83 10.55 3.59 -5.39
C ILE A 83 11.86 2.80 -5.55
N ARG A 84 12.50 2.42 -4.45
CA ARG A 84 13.76 1.67 -4.48
C ARG A 84 13.63 0.30 -5.15
N SER A 85 12.55 -0.41 -4.90
CA SER A 85 12.32 -1.72 -5.53
C SER A 85 12.06 -1.58 -7.03
N MET A 86 11.24 -0.61 -7.45
CA MET A 86 10.96 -0.37 -8.88
C MET A 86 12.18 0.13 -9.65
N ASP A 87 13.02 0.95 -9.02
CA ASP A 87 14.26 1.44 -9.65
C ASP A 87 15.28 0.31 -9.88
N ARG A 88 15.33 -0.69 -8.99
CA ARG A 88 16.27 -1.82 -9.09
C ARG A 88 15.75 -3.01 -9.89
N LEU A 89 14.48 -3.35 -9.73
CA LEU A 89 13.89 -4.57 -10.30
C LEU A 89 13.07 -4.30 -11.56
N GLY A 90 12.74 -3.05 -11.82
CA GLY A 90 11.73 -2.65 -12.78
C GLY A 90 10.30 -2.74 -12.23
N PRO A 91 9.35 -2.01 -12.84
CA PRO A 91 7.99 -1.89 -12.31
C PRO A 91 7.26 -3.23 -12.16
N ALA A 92 7.29 -4.08 -13.19
CA ALA A 92 6.53 -5.34 -13.19
C ALA A 92 7.01 -6.31 -12.11
N LYS A 93 8.33 -6.53 -12.00
CA LYS A 93 8.92 -7.44 -11.01
C LYS A 93 8.70 -6.91 -9.59
N ALA A 94 8.96 -5.63 -9.35
CA ALA A 94 8.74 -5.01 -8.04
C ALA A 94 7.29 -5.16 -7.59
N THR A 95 6.32 -4.87 -8.47
CA THR A 95 4.89 -4.98 -8.15
C THR A 95 4.51 -6.42 -7.80
N LEU A 96 5.01 -7.43 -8.51
CA LEU A 96 4.74 -8.83 -8.20
C LEU A 96 5.20 -9.20 -6.78
N PHE A 97 6.44 -8.87 -6.41
CA PHE A 97 6.95 -9.15 -5.06
C PHE A 97 6.17 -8.40 -3.98
N ILE A 98 5.83 -7.13 -4.23
CA ILE A 98 5.04 -6.31 -3.31
C ILE A 98 3.67 -6.97 -3.08
N VAL A 99 2.96 -7.34 -4.13
CA VAL A 99 1.60 -7.92 -4.03
C VAL A 99 1.62 -9.25 -3.29
N VAL A 100 2.56 -10.16 -3.59
CA VAL A 100 2.64 -11.44 -2.87
C VAL A 100 2.96 -11.22 -1.39
N THR A 101 3.89 -10.33 -1.07
CA THR A 101 4.19 -10.01 0.33
C THR A 101 2.97 -9.42 1.04
N GLN A 102 2.22 -8.54 0.37
CA GLN A 102 0.97 -7.98 0.91
C GLN A 102 -0.06 -9.07 1.21
N ILE A 103 -0.25 -10.04 0.31
CA ILE A 103 -1.19 -11.15 0.53
C ILE A 103 -0.77 -11.98 1.76
N ILE A 104 0.51 -12.34 1.86
CA ILE A 104 1.03 -13.11 2.99
C ILE A 104 0.84 -12.36 4.31
N VAL A 105 1.25 -11.09 4.36
CA VAL A 105 1.14 -10.26 5.57
C VAL A 105 -0.31 -10.03 5.96
N ALA A 106 -1.20 -9.76 4.99
CA ALA A 106 -2.63 -9.60 5.24
C ALA A 106 -3.23 -10.87 5.83
N TYR A 107 -2.89 -12.04 5.29
CA TYR A 107 -3.35 -13.32 5.84
C TYR A 107 -2.84 -13.58 7.25
N LEU A 108 -1.57 -13.24 7.55
CA LEU A 108 -1.04 -13.35 8.91
C LEU A 108 -1.77 -12.42 9.89
N ILE A 109 -2.09 -11.20 9.47
CA ILE A 109 -2.88 -10.26 10.29
C ILE A 109 -4.26 -10.83 10.60
N GLU A 110 -4.96 -11.39 9.60
CA GLU A 110 -6.25 -12.06 9.81
C GLU A 110 -6.13 -13.30 10.71
N LEU A 111 -5.10 -14.12 10.51
CA LEU A 111 -4.88 -15.36 11.27
C LEU A 111 -4.65 -15.08 12.77
N PHE A 112 -3.87 -14.04 13.08
CA PHE A 112 -3.55 -13.66 14.46
C PHE A 112 -4.58 -12.68 15.05
N GLY A 113 -5.44 -12.07 14.25
CA GLY A 113 -6.38 -11.04 14.69
C GLY A 113 -5.68 -9.77 15.16
N CYS A 114 -4.58 -9.37 14.49
CA CYS A 114 -3.83 -8.19 14.86
C CYS A 114 -4.56 -6.89 14.44
N PHE A 115 -4.22 -5.77 15.09
CA PHE A 115 -4.70 -4.43 14.76
C PHE A 115 -6.23 -4.24 14.78
N GLY A 116 -6.96 -5.09 15.52
CA GLY A 116 -8.42 -5.01 15.62
C GLY A 116 -9.17 -5.70 14.48
N VAL A 117 -8.47 -6.46 13.63
CA VAL A 117 -9.08 -7.32 12.62
C VAL A 117 -9.66 -8.57 13.30
N GLU A 118 -10.85 -9.00 12.88
CA GLU A 118 -11.44 -10.23 13.37
C GLU A 118 -10.56 -11.43 12.97
N LYS A 119 -10.34 -12.34 13.96
CA LYS A 119 -9.51 -13.51 13.73
C LYS A 119 -10.21 -14.47 12.78
N ALA A 120 -9.57 -14.76 11.64
CA ALA A 120 -10.05 -15.74 10.70
C ALA A 120 -9.51 -17.14 11.03
N PRO A 121 -10.30 -18.21 10.78
CA PRO A 121 -9.82 -19.57 10.90
C PRO A 121 -8.71 -19.85 9.89
N PHE A 122 -7.83 -20.80 10.25
CA PHE A 122 -6.79 -21.25 9.34
C PHE A 122 -7.39 -22.00 8.14
N GLU A 123 -7.07 -21.55 6.92
CA GLU A 123 -7.57 -22.13 5.68
C GLU A 123 -6.41 -22.57 4.77
N TRP A 124 -6.30 -23.87 4.51
CA TRP A 124 -5.30 -24.43 3.58
C TRP A 124 -5.38 -23.81 2.18
N GLN A 125 -6.57 -23.46 1.73
CA GLN A 125 -6.81 -22.85 0.41
C GLN A 125 -6.05 -21.54 0.23
N LYS A 126 -5.96 -20.70 1.28
CA LYS A 126 -5.22 -19.43 1.26
C LYS A 126 -3.70 -19.67 1.13
N ILE A 127 -3.18 -20.71 1.78
CA ILE A 127 -1.76 -21.08 1.66
C ILE A 127 -1.46 -21.58 0.26
N ILE A 128 -2.29 -22.48 -0.28
CA ILE A 128 -2.13 -22.99 -1.64
C ILE A 128 -2.19 -21.83 -2.64
N GLY A 129 -3.12 -20.90 -2.48
CA GLY A 129 -3.22 -19.69 -3.31
C GLY A 129 -1.95 -18.83 -3.27
N ALA A 130 -1.39 -18.63 -2.08
CA ALA A 130 -0.12 -17.90 -1.92
C ALA A 130 1.05 -18.63 -2.61
N LEU A 131 1.13 -19.95 -2.49
CA LEU A 131 2.16 -20.75 -3.14
C LEU A 131 2.04 -20.72 -4.68
N ILE A 132 0.82 -20.75 -5.21
CA ILE A 132 0.56 -20.59 -6.66
C ILE A 132 1.00 -19.20 -7.12
N ALA A 133 0.70 -18.15 -6.35
CA ALA A 133 1.14 -16.79 -6.67
C ALA A 133 2.67 -16.68 -6.71
N ILE A 134 3.37 -17.29 -5.74
CA ILE A 134 4.84 -17.36 -5.72
C ILE A 134 5.36 -18.15 -6.94
N GLY A 135 4.75 -19.28 -7.27
CA GLY A 135 5.09 -20.05 -8.46
C GLY A 135 4.91 -19.26 -9.76
N GLY A 136 3.83 -18.47 -9.86
CA GLY A 136 3.59 -17.55 -10.97
C GLY A 136 4.67 -16.47 -11.10
N ILE A 137 5.19 -15.96 -9.98
CA ILE A 137 6.32 -14.99 -9.99
C ILE A 137 7.58 -15.61 -10.54
N ILE A 138 7.90 -16.85 -10.12
CA ILE A 138 9.08 -17.57 -10.61
C ILE A 138 8.97 -17.77 -12.12
N LEU A 139 7.80 -18.18 -12.60
CA LEU A 139 7.54 -18.36 -14.02
C LEU A 139 7.64 -17.05 -14.81
N PHE A 140 7.19 -15.93 -14.23
CA PHE A 140 7.29 -14.61 -14.84
C PHE A 140 8.75 -14.11 -14.91
N HIS A 141 9.66 -14.72 -14.15
CA HIS A 141 11.07 -14.37 -14.10
C HIS A 141 11.93 -15.16 -15.10
N CYS A 142 11.44 -16.31 -15.55
CA CYS A 142 12.10 -17.13 -16.58
C CYS A 142 11.82 -16.60 -17.98
#